data_d7cbe82290ecbe7d4b211f3f563462f2
#
_entry.id   d7cbe82290ecbe7d4b211f3f563462f2
#
_cell.length_a   1.000
_cell.length_b   1.000
_cell.length_c   1.000
_cell.angle_alpha   90.00
_cell.angle_beta   90.00
_cell.angle_gamma   90.00
#
_symmetry.space_group_name_H-M   'P 1'
#
loop_
_entity.id
_entity.type
_entity.pdbx_description
1 polymer ?
#
loop_
_entity_poly.entity_id
_entity_poly.type
_entity_poly.pdbx_seq_one_letter_code
_entity_poly.pdbx_strand_id
1 'polypeptide(L)'
;MPFSLLKFGLNKDYPFEKSPDLPQPSALKPAYDVVIIGGGGHGVATAYYLAKYHGITNVAVLDKAYLGGGNTARNTAVIRSNYLTPQGVRFYSESVRLFERLSNEFDFNIMYSQRGQL
;
A
#
# COMPACT_ATOMS: atom_id res chain seq x y z
N MET A 1 -21.47 -23.68 2.37
CA MET A 1 -20.55 -22.64 1.86
C MET A 1 -19.04 -22.90 2.05
N PRO A 2 -18.56 -23.88 2.84
CA PRO A 2 -17.10 -24.10 2.97
C PRO A 2 -16.44 -24.79 1.78
N PHE A 3 -17.21 -25.48 0.93
CA PHE A 3 -16.66 -26.22 -0.22
C PHE A 3 -16.18 -25.38 -1.39
N SER A 4 -16.60 -24.13 -1.52
CA SER A 4 -16.11 -23.23 -2.55
C SER A 4 -14.64 -22.80 -2.32
N LEU A 5 -14.24 -22.62 -1.06
CA LEU A 5 -12.86 -22.28 -0.70
C LEU A 5 -11.88 -23.43 -0.96
N LEU A 6 -12.31 -24.69 -0.75
CA LEU A 6 -11.52 -25.88 -1.07
C LEU A 6 -11.27 -25.99 -2.59
N LYS A 7 -12.27 -25.63 -3.40
CA LYS A 7 -12.13 -25.64 -4.86
C LYS A 7 -11.08 -24.65 -5.35
N PHE A 8 -10.92 -23.51 -4.67
CA PHE A 8 -9.89 -22.53 -4.98
C PHE A 8 -8.49 -22.98 -4.54
N GLY A 9 -8.35 -23.69 -3.42
CA GLY A 9 -7.06 -24.17 -2.94
C GLY A 9 -6.50 -25.38 -3.69
N LEU A 10 -7.35 -26.13 -4.41
CA LEU A 10 -6.96 -27.32 -5.14
C LEU A 10 -6.77 -27.10 -6.65
N ASN A 11 -7.17 -25.95 -7.17
CA ASN A 11 -7.04 -25.64 -8.58
C ASN A 11 -5.65 -25.06 -8.87
N LYS A 12 -4.76 -25.87 -9.42
CA LYS A 12 -3.42 -25.43 -9.87
C LYS A 12 -3.48 -24.43 -11.01
N ASP A 13 -4.59 -24.39 -11.73
CA ASP A 13 -4.87 -23.48 -12.84
C ASP A 13 -5.70 -22.28 -12.40
N TYR A 14 -5.61 -21.87 -11.14
CA TYR A 14 -6.23 -20.63 -10.72
C TYR A 14 -5.66 -19.51 -11.58
N PRO A 15 -6.46 -18.97 -12.51
CA PRO A 15 -5.98 -17.86 -13.29
C PRO A 15 -5.81 -16.70 -12.31
N PHE A 16 -4.58 -16.42 -11.95
CA PHE A 16 -4.22 -15.05 -11.64
C PHE A 16 -4.37 -14.31 -12.99
N GLU A 17 -5.60 -14.10 -13.39
CA GLU A 17 -5.86 -13.10 -14.41
C GLU A 17 -5.10 -11.88 -13.97
N LYS A 18 -4.18 -11.42 -14.80
CA LYS A 18 -3.45 -10.18 -14.55
C LYS A 18 -4.53 -9.18 -14.24
N SER A 19 -4.57 -8.70 -13.00
CA SER A 19 -5.56 -7.71 -12.61
C SER A 19 -5.52 -6.62 -13.68
N PRO A 20 -6.60 -6.36 -14.39
CA PRO A 20 -6.62 -5.35 -15.45
C PRO A 20 -6.29 -3.95 -14.90
N ASP A 21 -6.40 -3.80 -13.59
CA ASP A 21 -6.20 -2.53 -12.88
C ASP A 21 -4.75 -2.32 -12.42
N LEU A 22 -3.86 -3.31 -12.60
CA LEU A 22 -2.45 -3.09 -12.29
C LEU A 22 -1.84 -2.16 -13.33
N PRO A 23 -1.19 -1.07 -12.91
CA PRO A 23 -0.51 -0.17 -13.81
C PRO A 23 0.48 -0.95 -14.67
N GLN A 24 0.29 -0.92 -15.99
CA GLN A 24 1.27 -1.50 -16.90
C GLN A 24 2.55 -0.65 -16.85
N PRO A 25 3.73 -1.26 -16.96
CA PRO A 25 4.96 -0.49 -17.09
C PRO A 25 4.81 0.50 -18.24
N SER A 26 4.79 1.77 -17.95
CA SER A 26 4.79 2.81 -18.97
C SER A 26 6.16 2.91 -19.62
N ALA A 27 6.20 3.35 -20.88
CA ALA A 27 7.46 3.66 -21.54
C ALA A 27 8.25 4.70 -20.69
N LEU A 28 9.54 4.46 -20.54
CA LEU A 28 10.40 5.36 -19.79
C LEU A 28 10.43 6.73 -20.47
N LYS A 29 10.25 7.78 -19.69
CA LYS A 29 10.45 9.15 -20.14
C LYS A 29 11.94 9.49 -20.14
N PRO A 30 12.39 10.48 -20.93
CA PRO A 30 13.79 10.90 -20.93
C PRO A 30 14.25 11.56 -19.63
N ALA A 31 13.30 12.10 -18.83
CA ALA A 31 13.60 12.73 -17.55
C ALA A 31 12.41 12.64 -16.59
N TYR A 32 12.68 12.65 -15.31
CA TYR A 32 11.72 12.70 -14.22
C TYR A 32 12.14 13.75 -13.20
N ASP A 33 11.17 14.40 -12.57
CA ASP A 33 11.44 15.36 -11.49
C ASP A 33 11.86 14.64 -10.22
N VAL A 34 11.27 13.48 -9.97
CA VAL A 34 11.58 12.63 -8.80
C VAL A 34 11.64 11.16 -9.22
N VAL A 35 12.66 10.46 -8.72
CA VAL A 35 12.78 9.00 -8.83
C VAL A 35 12.75 8.40 -7.45
N ILE A 36 11.79 7.50 -7.21
CA ILE A 36 11.61 6.78 -5.96
C ILE A 36 12.07 5.34 -6.15
N ILE A 37 12.99 4.89 -5.33
CA ILE A 37 13.48 3.52 -5.35
C ILE A 37 12.76 2.70 -4.29
N GLY A 38 11.98 1.72 -4.74
CA GLY A 38 11.15 0.85 -3.93
C GLY A 38 9.66 1.17 -4.04
N GLY A 39 8.90 0.24 -4.61
CA GLY A 39 7.44 0.30 -4.77
C GLY A 39 6.66 -0.29 -3.59
N GLY A 40 7.19 -0.21 -2.37
CA GLY A 40 6.48 -0.55 -1.15
C GLY A 40 5.53 0.57 -0.70
N GLY A 41 4.84 0.36 0.43
CA GLY A 41 3.88 1.33 0.98
C GLY A 41 4.44 2.74 1.12
N HIS A 42 5.68 2.89 1.58
CA HIS A 42 6.33 4.19 1.71
C HIS A 42 6.60 4.85 0.35
N GLY A 43 7.12 4.10 -0.62
CA GLY A 43 7.42 4.64 -1.94
C GLY A 43 6.17 5.08 -2.69
N VAL A 44 5.14 4.25 -2.70
CA VAL A 44 3.86 4.57 -3.33
C VAL A 44 3.17 5.74 -2.63
N ALA A 45 3.16 5.76 -1.29
CA ALA A 45 2.62 6.89 -0.53
C ALA A 45 3.39 8.19 -0.80
N THR A 46 4.72 8.12 -0.91
CA THR A 46 5.54 9.29 -1.28
C THR A 46 5.13 9.85 -2.63
N ALA A 47 5.01 9.00 -3.65
CA ALA A 47 4.56 9.44 -4.98
C ALA A 47 3.15 10.08 -4.93
N TYR A 48 2.23 9.45 -4.21
CA TYR A 48 0.88 9.96 -4.05
C TYR A 48 0.84 11.35 -3.38
N TYR A 49 1.55 11.51 -2.27
CA TYR A 49 1.53 12.79 -1.54
C TYR A 49 2.35 13.89 -2.22
N LEU A 50 3.39 13.57 -2.99
CA LEU A 50 4.07 14.52 -3.86
C LEU A 50 3.09 15.10 -4.89
N ALA A 51 2.31 14.25 -5.53
CA ALA A 51 1.29 14.71 -6.47
C ALA A 51 0.19 15.51 -5.78
N LYS A 52 -0.36 14.98 -4.66
CA LYS A 52 -1.51 15.57 -3.97
C LYS A 52 -1.22 16.93 -3.35
N TYR A 53 -0.10 17.08 -2.65
CA TYR A 53 0.20 18.29 -1.88
C TYR A 53 1.18 19.24 -2.55
N HIS A 54 1.97 18.76 -3.50
CA HIS A 54 3.02 19.55 -4.13
C HIS A 54 2.85 19.68 -5.64
N GLY A 55 1.87 19.03 -6.24
CA GLY A 55 1.66 19.06 -7.70
C GLY A 55 2.76 18.38 -8.51
N ILE A 56 3.65 17.63 -7.86
CA ILE A 56 4.76 16.93 -8.51
C ILE A 56 4.23 15.61 -9.06
N THR A 57 3.94 15.56 -10.34
CA THR A 57 3.32 14.39 -11.01
C THR A 57 4.27 13.65 -11.95
N ASN A 58 5.41 14.25 -12.34
CA ASN A 58 6.41 13.60 -13.17
C ASN A 58 7.37 12.76 -12.31
N VAL A 59 6.83 11.70 -11.72
CA VAL A 59 7.52 10.82 -10.77
C VAL A 59 7.68 9.43 -11.37
N ALA A 60 8.85 8.83 -11.20
CA ALA A 60 9.07 7.40 -11.46
C ALA A 60 9.18 6.64 -10.13
N VAL A 61 8.50 5.51 -10.02
CA VAL A 61 8.68 4.56 -8.93
C VAL A 61 9.31 3.30 -9.50
N LEU A 62 10.51 2.98 -9.06
CA LEU A 62 11.28 1.82 -9.52
C LEU A 62 11.27 0.74 -8.44
N ASP A 63 10.88 -0.46 -8.82
CA ASP A 63 10.99 -1.64 -7.95
C ASP A 63 11.67 -2.79 -8.70
N LYS A 64 12.46 -3.56 -7.98
CA LYS A 64 13.18 -4.70 -8.56
C LYS A 64 12.29 -5.92 -8.85
N ALA A 65 11.06 -5.93 -8.31
CA ALA A 65 10.13 -7.04 -8.42
C ALA A 65 8.73 -6.53 -8.79
N TYR A 66 7.82 -6.46 -7.83
CA TYR A 66 6.44 -5.99 -8.02
C TYR A 66 6.02 -5.07 -6.88
N LEU A 67 5.03 -4.24 -7.11
CA LEU A 67 4.53 -3.29 -6.12
C LEU A 67 4.11 -4.01 -4.83
N GLY A 68 4.61 -3.53 -3.71
CA GLY A 68 4.31 -4.10 -2.40
C GLY A 68 5.04 -5.42 -2.09
N GLY A 69 5.79 -6.00 -3.02
CA GLY A 69 6.40 -7.33 -2.91
C GLY A 69 7.43 -7.53 -1.79
N GLY A 70 7.87 -6.45 -1.16
CA GLY A 70 8.72 -6.48 0.02
C GLY A 70 7.94 -6.67 1.33
N ASN A 71 8.32 -5.93 2.37
CA ASN A 71 7.69 -6.00 3.70
C ASN A 71 6.21 -5.58 3.68
N THR A 72 5.79 -4.74 2.74
CA THR A 72 4.41 -4.25 2.66
C THR A 72 3.40 -5.39 2.53
N ALA A 73 3.63 -6.34 1.63
CA ALA A 73 2.74 -7.49 1.46
C ALA A 73 2.97 -8.63 2.48
N ARG A 74 3.96 -8.50 3.35
CA ARG A 74 4.35 -9.55 4.32
C ARG A 74 4.18 -9.12 5.76
N ASN A 75 3.52 -8.00 6.01
CA ASN A 75 3.28 -7.50 7.36
C ASN A 75 2.01 -8.11 7.97
N THR A 76 1.85 -7.95 9.27
CA THR A 76 0.71 -8.48 10.04
C THR A 76 -0.53 -7.59 9.94
N ALA A 77 -0.48 -6.49 9.19
CA ALA A 77 -1.54 -5.49 9.06
C ALA A 77 -2.04 -4.91 10.41
N VAL A 78 -1.20 -4.91 11.44
CA VAL A 78 -1.51 -4.33 12.74
C VAL A 78 -1.08 -2.86 12.75
N ILE A 79 -2.02 -1.95 12.90
CA ILE A 79 -1.80 -0.51 12.99
C ILE A 79 -2.01 -0.08 14.42
N ARG A 80 -0.98 0.50 15.03
CA ARG A 80 -0.98 0.84 16.46
C ARG A 80 -0.14 2.07 16.75
N SER A 81 -0.38 2.73 17.89
CA SER A 81 0.41 3.87 18.38
C SER A 81 1.09 3.62 19.73
N ASN A 82 0.89 2.48 20.37
CA ASN A 82 1.45 2.14 21.69
C ASN A 82 2.94 1.74 21.62
N TYR A 83 3.80 2.70 21.33
CA TYR A 83 5.24 2.51 21.28
C TYR A 83 5.94 2.94 22.56
N LEU A 84 7.19 2.51 22.75
CA LEU A 84 7.92 2.69 24.00
C LEU A 84 8.43 4.12 24.24
N THR A 85 8.48 4.95 23.20
CA THR A 85 8.98 6.32 23.31
C THR A 85 7.89 7.35 23.05
N PRO A 86 7.88 8.50 23.74
CA PRO A 86 6.89 9.55 23.48
C PRO A 86 6.89 10.05 22.03
N GLN A 87 8.06 10.09 21.38
CA GLN A 87 8.22 10.47 19.98
C GLN A 87 7.56 9.42 19.06
N GLY A 88 7.81 8.14 19.35
CA GLY A 88 7.19 7.03 18.64
C GLY A 88 5.67 7.06 18.76
N VAL A 89 5.14 7.26 19.99
CA VAL A 89 3.68 7.37 20.21
C VAL A 89 3.09 8.49 19.36
N ARG A 90 3.69 9.68 19.36
CA ARG A 90 3.20 10.82 18.55
C ARG A 90 3.21 10.50 17.05
N PHE A 91 4.31 9.98 16.53
CA PHE A 91 4.45 9.64 15.12
C PHE A 91 3.41 8.60 14.68
N TYR A 92 3.30 7.52 15.43
CA TYR A 92 2.36 6.45 15.08
C TYR A 92 0.89 6.80 15.36
N SER A 93 0.61 7.74 16.26
CA SER A 93 -0.73 8.29 16.42
C SER A 93 -1.20 9.04 15.18
N GLU A 94 -0.32 9.79 14.51
CA GLU A 94 -0.64 10.41 13.22
C GLU A 94 -0.85 9.35 12.13
N SER A 95 -0.09 8.27 12.15
CA SER A 95 -0.29 7.14 11.26
C SER A 95 -1.68 6.50 11.45
N VAL A 96 -2.10 6.27 12.69
CA VAL A 96 -3.46 5.76 13.01
C VAL A 96 -4.53 6.69 12.44
N ARG A 97 -4.44 7.99 12.70
CA ARG A 97 -5.38 8.99 12.17
C ARG A 97 -5.42 9.02 10.64
N LEU A 98 -4.27 8.78 10.00
CA LEU A 98 -4.21 8.64 8.55
C LEU A 98 -5.05 7.44 8.08
N PHE A 99 -4.84 6.27 8.69
CA PHE A 99 -5.58 5.06 8.33
C PHE A 99 -7.09 5.18 8.54
N GLU A 100 -7.55 5.91 9.55
CA GLU A 100 -8.98 6.22 9.78
C GLU A 100 -9.64 6.94 8.60
N ARG A 101 -8.88 7.70 7.82
CA ARG A 101 -9.37 8.52 6.71
C ARG A 101 -9.17 7.90 5.33
N LEU A 102 -8.26 6.92 5.20
CA LEU A 102 -7.85 6.40 3.89
C LEU A 102 -9.00 5.80 3.08
N SER A 103 -9.96 5.14 3.75
CA SER A 103 -11.13 4.59 3.03
C SER A 103 -11.95 5.67 2.33
N ASN A 104 -12.14 6.82 3.01
CA ASN A 104 -12.86 7.95 2.42
C ASN A 104 -12.00 8.69 1.38
N GLU A 105 -10.69 8.76 1.63
CA GLU A 105 -9.76 9.45 0.72
C GLU A 105 -9.63 8.75 -0.63
N PHE A 106 -9.70 7.43 -0.64
CA PHE A 106 -9.55 6.62 -1.85
C PHE A 106 -10.87 6.09 -2.40
N ASP A 107 -12.00 6.40 -1.75
CA ASP A 107 -13.30 5.80 -2.07
C ASP A 107 -13.19 4.25 -2.13
N PHE A 108 -12.43 3.69 -1.24
CA PHE A 108 -12.12 2.27 -1.19
C PHE A 108 -12.06 1.74 0.23
N ASN A 109 -12.79 0.67 0.53
CA ASN A 109 -12.77 0.07 1.86
C ASN A 109 -11.44 -0.68 2.11
N ILE A 110 -10.54 -0.07 2.88
CA ILE A 110 -9.28 -0.68 3.30
C ILE A 110 -9.43 -1.71 4.43
N MET A 111 -10.66 -2.02 4.86
CA MET A 111 -11.00 -2.96 5.94
C MET A 111 -10.35 -2.59 7.29
N TYR A 112 -10.09 -1.30 7.52
CA TYR A 112 -9.55 -0.83 8.80
C TYR A 112 -10.59 -0.92 9.91
N SER A 113 -10.26 -1.62 10.99
CA SER A 113 -11.16 -1.81 12.14
C SER A 113 -10.43 -1.52 13.45
N GLN A 114 -10.93 -0.57 14.21
CA GLN A 114 -10.44 -0.25 15.55
C GLN A 114 -11.15 -1.11 16.60
N ARG A 115 -10.47 -2.10 17.12
CA ARG A 115 -11.00 -3.00 18.17
C ARG A 115 -10.30 -2.82 19.51
N GLY A 116 -9.27 -1.98 19.55
CA GLY A 116 -8.38 -1.85 20.68
C GLY A 116 -7.34 -2.97 20.74
N GLN A 117 -6.47 -2.87 21.73
CA GLN A 117 -5.45 -3.87 22.02
C GLN A 117 -5.45 -4.10 23.54
N LEU A 118 -5.49 -5.35 23.94
CA LEU A 118 -5.36 -5.78 25.34
C LEU A 118 -3.89 -5.96 25.71
#